data_9d8168b5615c6795c89d7cf1163a4a16
#
_entry.id   9d8168b5615c6795c89d7cf1163a4a16
#
_cell.length_a   1.000
_cell.length_b   1.000
_cell.length_c   1.000
_cell.angle_alpha   90.00
_cell.angle_beta   90.00
_cell.angle_gamma   90.00
#
_symmetry.space_group_name_H-M   'P 1'
#
loop_
_entity.id
_entity.type
_entity.pdbx_description
1 polymer ?
#
loop_
_entity_poly.entity_id
_entity_poly.type
_entity_poly.pdbx_seq_one_letter_code
_entity_poly.pdbx_strand_id
1 'polypeptide(L)'
;MLHKILLVEDDNLLRMGLKSMLEMQGEYVVERHVATGKEAIQACQQNTPDIVILDLRLPDEAGTVVMRKIKDMKPDIKIIILSSHDDNELIYETLEYGANAYILKGANPEELFLAIKYAFTDDLFISPKLAKIIVKDYLFVNRQRKTLPPLQNLTSREKEVVKYIIDGKKSKDIAEHLFISIKTVNKHRSNILGKLGINSCNELRRGSIHLFDELEKTKNKFPK
;
A
#
# COMPACT_ATOMS: atom_id res chain seq x y z
N MET A 1 3.27 11.71 30.35
CA MET A 1 2.79 12.69 29.36
C MET A 1 1.71 11.99 28.56
N LEU A 2 0.55 12.59 28.34
CA LEU A 2 -0.51 11.95 27.54
C LEU A 2 -0.12 12.00 26.06
N HIS A 3 -0.29 10.89 25.35
CA HIS A 3 -0.06 10.84 23.91
C HIS A 3 -1.25 11.43 23.16
N LYS A 4 -0.97 12.34 22.23
CA LYS A 4 -1.94 13.09 21.47
C LYS A 4 -2.32 12.36 20.20
N ILE A 5 -3.61 12.06 20.07
CA ILE A 5 -4.16 11.33 18.92
C ILE A 5 -5.04 12.25 18.09
N LEU A 6 -4.86 12.20 16.76
CA LEU A 6 -5.83 12.64 15.78
C LEU A 6 -6.57 11.41 15.25
N LEU A 7 -7.88 11.39 15.41
CA LEU A 7 -8.75 10.32 14.89
C LEU A 7 -9.47 10.78 13.64
N VAL A 8 -9.30 10.05 12.54
CA VAL A 8 -9.88 10.36 11.22
C VAL A 8 -10.75 9.20 10.77
N GLU A 9 -12.07 9.38 10.86
CA GLU A 9 -13.07 8.34 10.61
C GLU A 9 -14.39 9.04 10.21
N ASP A 10 -14.99 8.65 9.09
CA ASP A 10 -16.22 9.26 8.60
C ASP A 10 -17.47 8.76 9.35
N ASP A 11 -17.49 7.50 9.79
CA ASP A 11 -18.57 6.97 10.60
C ASP A 11 -18.58 7.62 12.00
N ASN A 12 -19.63 8.40 12.27
CA ASN A 12 -19.73 9.14 13.52
C ASN A 12 -19.84 8.24 14.75
N LEU A 13 -20.55 7.11 14.65
CA LEU A 13 -20.72 6.19 15.77
C LEU A 13 -19.39 5.50 16.12
N LEU A 14 -18.70 5.00 15.10
CA LEU A 14 -17.40 4.38 15.27
C LEU A 14 -16.37 5.39 15.79
N ARG A 15 -16.34 6.60 15.23
CA ARG A 15 -15.43 7.68 15.67
C ARG A 15 -15.62 8.02 17.15
N MET A 16 -16.87 8.17 17.61
CA MET A 16 -17.17 8.46 19.01
C MET A 16 -16.84 7.28 19.93
N GLY A 17 -17.12 6.06 19.48
CA GLY A 17 -16.77 4.84 20.22
C GLY A 17 -15.25 4.69 20.41
N LEU A 18 -14.49 4.87 19.33
CA LEU A 18 -13.01 4.83 19.36
C LEU A 18 -12.43 5.90 20.28
N LYS A 19 -12.95 7.14 20.20
CA LYS A 19 -12.55 8.22 21.10
C LYS A 19 -12.74 7.82 22.56
N SER A 20 -13.95 7.40 22.94
CA SER A 20 -14.26 7.01 24.31
C SER A 20 -13.36 5.87 24.77
N MET A 21 -13.16 4.87 23.94
CA MET A 21 -12.33 3.71 24.26
C MET A 21 -10.85 4.09 24.48
N LEU A 22 -10.31 4.97 23.66
CA LEU A 22 -8.93 5.46 23.78
C LEU A 22 -8.73 6.28 25.05
N GLU A 23 -9.65 7.22 25.33
CA GLU A 23 -9.55 8.10 26.51
C GLU A 23 -9.76 7.35 27.84
N MET A 24 -10.50 6.24 27.86
CA MET A 24 -10.68 5.40 29.05
C MET A 24 -9.36 4.76 29.54
N GLN A 25 -8.34 4.63 28.71
CA GLN A 25 -7.04 4.09 29.12
C GLN A 25 -6.24 5.05 29.99
N GLY A 26 -6.55 6.35 29.96
CA GLY A 26 -5.86 7.37 30.75
C GLY A 26 -4.44 7.72 30.26
N GLU A 27 -3.95 7.06 29.23
CA GLU A 27 -2.63 7.30 28.61
C GLU A 27 -2.72 8.14 27.34
N TYR A 28 -3.93 8.22 26.73
CA TYR A 28 -4.17 8.87 25.45
C TYR A 28 -5.17 10.03 25.58
N VAL A 29 -4.98 11.05 24.75
CA VAL A 29 -5.95 12.12 24.57
C VAL A 29 -6.25 12.28 23.08
N VAL A 30 -7.52 12.18 22.72
CA VAL A 30 -7.98 12.45 21.36
C VAL A 30 -8.16 13.97 21.21
N GLU A 31 -7.04 14.66 20.87
CA GLU A 31 -7.06 16.14 20.72
C GLU A 31 -8.04 16.62 19.67
N ARG A 32 -8.14 15.87 18.57
CA ARG A 32 -9.14 16.10 17.53
C ARG A 32 -9.65 14.79 16.95
N HIS A 33 -10.90 14.82 16.55
CA HIS A 33 -11.53 13.77 15.77
C HIS A 33 -12.29 14.40 14.61
N VAL A 34 -12.03 13.94 13.40
CA VAL A 34 -12.51 14.54 12.15
C VAL A 34 -13.09 13.49 11.22
N ALA A 35 -13.91 13.94 10.25
CA ALA A 35 -14.60 13.03 9.34
C ALA A 35 -14.05 13.05 7.91
N THR A 36 -13.12 13.96 7.60
CA THR A 36 -12.64 14.20 6.24
C THR A 36 -11.12 14.29 6.17
N GLY A 37 -10.56 13.98 5.00
CA GLY A 37 -9.12 14.09 4.76
C GLY A 37 -8.62 15.52 4.83
N LYS A 38 -9.41 16.50 4.35
CA LYS A 38 -9.07 17.93 4.43
C LYS A 38 -8.94 18.39 5.87
N GLU A 39 -9.89 18.03 6.72
CA GLU A 39 -9.84 18.35 8.16
C GLU A 39 -8.63 17.69 8.83
N ALA A 40 -8.29 16.45 8.45
CA ALA A 40 -7.14 15.74 8.99
C ALA A 40 -5.82 16.46 8.65
N ILE A 41 -5.64 16.85 7.38
CA ILE A 41 -4.47 17.59 6.92
C ILE A 41 -4.38 18.93 7.65
N GLN A 42 -5.49 19.68 7.76
CA GLN A 42 -5.53 20.96 8.47
C GLN A 42 -5.22 20.79 9.96
N ALA A 43 -5.72 19.73 10.60
CA ALA A 43 -5.39 19.42 11.98
C ALA A 43 -3.90 19.20 12.22
N CYS A 44 -3.23 18.43 11.33
CA CYS A 44 -1.79 18.20 11.38
C CYS A 44 -0.96 19.46 11.11
N GLN A 45 -1.48 20.42 10.34
CA GLN A 45 -0.83 21.72 10.11
C GLN A 45 -0.86 22.62 11.33
N GLN A 46 -1.98 22.64 12.06
CA GLN A 46 -2.21 23.48 13.23
C GLN A 46 -1.54 22.95 14.48
N ASN A 47 -1.68 21.65 14.74
CA ASN A 47 -1.09 20.94 15.87
C ASN A 47 -0.50 19.63 15.36
N THR A 48 0.69 19.28 15.86
CA THR A 48 1.33 18.02 15.50
C THR A 48 0.87 16.94 16.50
N PRO A 49 -0.02 15.99 16.11
CA PRO A 49 -0.32 14.86 16.97
C PRO A 49 0.84 13.88 17.00
N ASP A 50 0.95 13.08 18.06
CA ASP A 50 1.93 11.99 18.13
C ASP A 50 1.54 10.86 17.17
N ILE A 51 0.21 10.58 17.10
CA ILE A 51 -0.38 9.51 16.29
C ILE A 51 -1.57 10.03 15.51
N VAL A 52 -1.70 9.56 14.27
CA VAL A 52 -2.92 9.66 13.46
C VAL A 52 -3.49 8.25 13.30
N ILE A 53 -4.73 8.03 13.73
CA ILE A 53 -5.52 6.85 13.40
C ILE A 53 -6.38 7.22 12.21
N LEU A 54 -6.18 6.56 11.07
CA LEU A 54 -6.70 6.98 9.78
C LEU A 54 -7.50 5.88 9.10
N ASP A 55 -8.77 6.17 8.81
CA ASP A 55 -9.53 5.37 7.85
C ASP A 55 -9.05 5.64 6.42
N LEU A 56 -9.03 4.60 5.61
CA LEU A 56 -8.71 4.70 4.18
C LEU A 56 -9.89 5.17 3.32
N ARG A 57 -11.11 5.01 3.81
CA ARG A 57 -12.32 5.48 3.12
C ARG A 57 -12.83 6.77 3.75
N LEU A 58 -12.50 7.87 3.13
CA LEU A 58 -13.02 9.17 3.51
C LEU A 58 -13.89 9.73 2.38
N PRO A 59 -14.86 10.58 2.71
CA PRO A 59 -15.86 11.05 1.72
C PRO A 59 -15.28 12.01 0.68
N ASP A 60 -14.17 12.66 0.97
CA ASP A 60 -13.59 13.73 0.14
C ASP A 60 -12.31 13.30 -0.58
N GLU A 61 -11.50 12.42 0.00
CA GLU A 61 -10.23 12.00 -0.56
C GLU A 61 -9.83 10.60 -0.06
N ALA A 62 -9.14 9.82 -0.87
CA ALA A 62 -8.64 8.52 -0.44
C ALA A 62 -7.66 8.67 0.74
N GLY A 63 -7.80 7.83 1.77
CA GLY A 63 -6.95 7.90 2.96
C GLY A 63 -5.47 7.68 2.66
N THR A 64 -5.12 6.91 1.62
CA THR A 64 -3.73 6.76 1.14
C THR A 64 -3.13 8.09 0.68
N VAL A 65 -3.93 8.94 0.03
CA VAL A 65 -3.48 10.28 -0.40
C VAL A 65 -3.35 11.21 0.81
N VAL A 66 -4.29 11.14 1.76
CA VAL A 66 -4.22 11.89 3.03
C VAL A 66 -2.97 11.51 3.80
N MET A 67 -2.70 10.21 3.93
CA MET A 67 -1.51 9.68 4.59
C MET A 67 -0.21 10.22 3.97
N ARG A 68 -0.09 10.19 2.64
CA ARG A 68 1.09 10.73 1.92
C ARG A 68 1.30 12.20 2.26
N LYS A 69 0.24 13.02 2.14
CA LYS A 69 0.32 14.46 2.44
C LYS A 69 0.75 14.72 3.88
N ILE A 70 0.26 13.93 4.83
CA ILE A 70 0.67 14.04 6.23
C ILE A 70 2.15 13.67 6.39
N LYS A 71 2.59 12.54 5.82
CA LYS A 71 4.01 12.10 5.88
C LYS A 71 4.96 13.07 5.18
N ASP A 72 4.57 13.65 4.05
CA ASP A 72 5.38 14.68 3.36
C ASP A 72 5.58 15.94 4.19
N MET A 73 4.55 16.34 4.96
CA MET A 73 4.64 17.53 5.85
C MET A 73 5.33 17.23 7.17
N LYS A 74 5.10 16.06 7.73
CA LYS A 74 5.50 15.64 9.09
C LYS A 74 5.91 14.16 9.09
N PRO A 75 7.13 13.81 8.65
CA PRO A 75 7.58 12.42 8.52
C PRO A 75 7.52 11.62 9.82
N ASP A 76 7.70 12.28 10.96
CA ASP A 76 7.79 11.65 12.28
C ASP A 76 6.44 11.27 12.88
N ILE A 77 5.32 11.81 12.34
CA ILE A 77 3.98 11.44 12.82
C ILE A 77 3.76 9.94 12.61
N LYS A 78 3.37 9.24 13.66
CA LYS A 78 3.00 7.82 13.58
C LYS A 78 1.61 7.69 12.96
N ILE A 79 1.48 6.81 11.97
CA ILE A 79 0.19 6.59 11.29
C ILE A 79 -0.24 5.14 11.46
N ILE A 80 -1.43 4.98 12.05
CA ILE A 80 -2.11 3.70 12.21
C ILE A 80 -3.30 3.68 11.26
N ILE A 81 -3.30 2.75 10.33
CA ILE A 81 -4.42 2.54 9.42
C ILE A 81 -5.49 1.68 10.08
N LEU A 82 -6.72 2.15 10.05
CA LEU A 82 -7.90 1.41 10.49
C LEU A 82 -8.85 1.27 9.31
N SER A 83 -8.97 0.08 8.72
CA SER A 83 -9.69 -0.14 7.47
C SER A 83 -10.59 -1.37 7.49
N SER A 84 -11.68 -1.32 6.75
CA SER A 84 -12.54 -2.49 6.48
C SER A 84 -11.98 -3.41 5.38
N HIS A 85 -10.86 -3.03 4.73
CA HIS A 85 -10.31 -3.71 3.58
C HIS A 85 -9.13 -4.58 3.96
N ASP A 86 -9.11 -5.78 3.40
CA ASP A 86 -8.01 -6.73 3.43
C ASP A 86 -7.33 -6.88 2.05
N ASP A 87 -7.46 -5.85 1.20
CA ASP A 87 -6.84 -5.81 -0.12
C ASP A 87 -5.33 -5.63 0.01
N ASN A 88 -4.59 -6.59 -0.52
CA ASN A 88 -3.13 -6.60 -0.46
C ASN A 88 -2.49 -5.36 -1.10
N GLU A 89 -3.05 -4.80 -2.17
CA GLU A 89 -2.50 -3.61 -2.84
C GLU A 89 -2.55 -2.39 -1.90
N LEU A 90 -3.67 -2.18 -1.22
CA LEU A 90 -3.81 -1.10 -0.23
C LEU A 90 -2.90 -1.29 0.99
N ILE A 91 -2.77 -2.54 1.46
CA ILE A 91 -1.87 -2.85 2.58
C ILE A 91 -0.43 -2.52 2.20
N TYR A 92 0.06 -3.04 1.06
CA TYR A 92 1.43 -2.78 0.60
C TYR A 92 1.65 -1.28 0.35
N GLU A 93 0.72 -0.60 -0.32
CA GLU A 93 0.82 0.84 -0.57
C GLU A 93 0.99 1.63 0.72
N THR A 94 0.16 1.38 1.74
CA THR A 94 0.24 2.10 3.01
C THR A 94 1.52 1.80 3.78
N LEU A 95 1.99 0.55 3.77
CA LEU A 95 3.24 0.17 4.42
C LEU A 95 4.47 0.79 3.73
N GLU A 96 4.50 0.83 2.40
CA GLU A 96 5.56 1.50 1.62
C GLU A 96 5.64 2.99 1.92
N TYR A 97 4.49 3.65 2.17
CA TYR A 97 4.44 5.06 2.58
C TYR A 97 4.69 5.29 4.06
N GLY A 98 5.07 4.26 4.81
CA GLY A 98 5.49 4.38 6.20
C GLY A 98 4.35 4.38 7.21
N ALA A 99 3.26 3.64 6.97
CA ALA A 99 2.31 3.30 8.02
C ALA A 99 3.00 2.48 9.11
N ASN A 100 2.77 2.84 10.37
CA ASN A 100 3.32 2.13 11.51
C ASN A 100 2.46 0.92 11.91
N ALA A 101 1.17 0.92 11.55
CA ALA A 101 0.28 -0.21 11.75
C ALA A 101 -0.84 -0.27 10.72
N TYR A 102 -1.34 -1.48 10.49
CA TYR A 102 -2.56 -1.72 9.72
C TYR A 102 -3.48 -2.67 10.49
N ILE A 103 -4.67 -2.18 10.83
CA ILE A 103 -5.68 -2.87 11.62
C ILE A 103 -6.98 -2.96 10.82
N LEU A 104 -7.64 -4.11 10.91
CA LEU A 104 -8.99 -4.26 10.35
C LEU A 104 -10.03 -3.67 11.30
N LYS A 105 -10.99 -2.93 10.76
CA LYS A 105 -12.21 -2.57 11.48
C LYS A 105 -12.93 -3.86 11.90
N GLY A 106 -13.34 -3.91 13.17
CA GLY A 106 -13.89 -5.14 13.77
C GLY A 106 -12.85 -6.12 14.32
N ALA A 107 -11.56 -5.77 14.33
CA ALA A 107 -10.55 -6.45 15.13
C ALA A 107 -10.82 -6.25 16.64
N ASN A 108 -10.14 -7.07 17.48
CA ASN A 108 -10.24 -6.90 18.91
C ASN A 108 -9.67 -5.52 19.33
N PRO A 109 -10.33 -4.77 20.22
CA PRO A 109 -9.81 -3.50 20.72
C PRO A 109 -8.36 -3.54 21.21
N GLU A 110 -7.90 -4.65 21.78
CA GLU A 110 -6.51 -4.83 22.21
C GLU A 110 -5.52 -4.71 21.05
N GLU A 111 -5.91 -5.05 19.81
CA GLU A 111 -5.05 -4.89 18.66
C GLU A 111 -4.72 -3.41 18.39
N LEU A 112 -5.68 -2.50 18.61
CA LEU A 112 -5.46 -1.06 18.48
C LEU A 112 -4.48 -0.54 19.54
N PHE A 113 -4.62 -0.98 20.78
CA PHE A 113 -3.69 -0.58 21.86
C PHE A 113 -2.28 -1.12 21.60
N LEU A 114 -2.16 -2.36 21.14
CA LEU A 114 -0.87 -2.92 20.75
C LEU A 114 -0.25 -2.13 19.60
N ALA A 115 -1.04 -1.79 18.56
CA ALA A 115 -0.56 -1.00 17.45
C ALA A 115 -0.05 0.37 17.86
N ILE A 116 -0.75 1.06 18.79
CA ILE A 116 -0.30 2.33 19.35
C ILE A 116 1.04 2.15 20.07
N LYS A 117 1.15 1.12 20.90
CA LYS A 117 2.39 0.82 21.64
C LYS A 117 3.56 0.55 20.70
N TYR A 118 3.35 -0.30 19.68
CA TYR A 118 4.40 -0.63 18.71
C TYR A 118 4.79 0.56 17.82
N ALA A 119 3.84 1.45 17.50
CA ALA A 119 4.15 2.67 16.75
C ALA A 119 5.19 3.56 17.45
N PHE A 120 5.26 3.57 18.79
CA PHE A 120 6.26 4.32 19.55
C PHE A 120 7.63 3.64 19.63
N THR A 121 7.71 2.34 19.39
CA THR A 121 8.99 1.60 19.34
C THR A 121 9.54 1.46 17.92
N ASP A 122 8.94 2.14 16.94
CA ASP A 122 9.24 2.04 15.53
C ASP A 122 9.09 0.62 14.95
N ASP A 123 8.35 -0.24 15.64
CA ASP A 123 7.99 -1.56 15.17
C ASP A 123 6.71 -1.50 14.31
N LEU A 124 6.63 -2.38 13.32
CA LEU A 124 5.44 -2.52 12.50
C LEU A 124 4.43 -3.44 13.17
N PHE A 125 3.19 -2.98 13.34
CA PHE A 125 2.09 -3.83 13.77
C PHE A 125 1.12 -4.11 12.62
N ILE A 126 0.82 -5.38 12.40
CA ILE A 126 -0.20 -5.83 11.44
C ILE A 126 -1.15 -6.77 12.15
N SER A 127 -2.46 -6.53 12.05
CA SER A 127 -3.47 -7.45 12.58
C SER A 127 -3.17 -8.91 12.20
N PRO A 128 -3.24 -9.86 13.13
CA PRO A 128 -2.86 -11.27 12.87
C PRO A 128 -3.59 -11.89 11.67
N LYS A 129 -4.84 -11.49 11.43
CA LYS A 129 -5.61 -11.92 10.27
C LYS A 129 -4.96 -11.46 8.96
N LEU A 130 -4.49 -10.21 8.90
CA LEU A 130 -3.81 -9.64 7.74
C LEU A 130 -2.42 -10.24 7.56
N ALA A 131 -1.66 -10.39 8.64
CA ALA A 131 -0.34 -11.02 8.59
C ALA A 131 -0.40 -12.40 7.94
N LYS A 132 -1.43 -13.20 8.25
CA LYS A 132 -1.68 -14.49 7.62
C LYS A 132 -1.94 -14.38 6.10
N ILE A 133 -2.66 -13.34 5.66
CA ILE A 133 -2.95 -13.09 4.25
C ILE A 133 -1.66 -12.70 3.52
N ILE A 134 -0.91 -11.75 4.06
CA ILE A 134 0.36 -11.26 3.50
C ILE A 134 1.37 -12.41 3.36
N VAL A 135 1.54 -13.22 4.40
CA VAL A 135 2.47 -14.38 4.37
C VAL A 135 2.05 -15.39 3.32
N LYS A 136 0.75 -15.70 3.22
CA LYS A 136 0.25 -16.60 2.18
C LYS A 136 0.51 -16.07 0.77
N ASP A 137 0.26 -14.79 0.54
CA ASP A 137 0.52 -14.13 -0.75
C ASP A 137 2.02 -14.16 -1.07
N TYR A 138 2.87 -13.81 -0.11
CA TYR A 138 4.32 -13.89 -0.26
C TYR A 138 4.81 -15.31 -0.60
N LEU A 139 4.32 -16.32 0.10
CA LEU A 139 4.68 -17.72 -0.17
C LEU A 139 4.17 -18.18 -1.54
N PHE A 140 2.97 -17.75 -1.94
CA PHE A 140 2.40 -18.05 -3.25
C PHE A 140 3.24 -17.42 -4.36
N VAL A 141 3.56 -16.15 -4.25
CA VAL A 141 4.42 -15.41 -5.20
C VAL A 141 5.82 -16.06 -5.29
N ASN A 142 6.42 -16.42 -4.16
CA ASN A 142 7.73 -17.07 -4.16
C ASN A 142 7.72 -18.50 -4.73
N ARG A 143 6.62 -19.24 -4.60
CA ARG A 143 6.48 -20.54 -5.28
C ARG A 143 6.39 -20.34 -6.79
N GLN A 144 5.63 -19.36 -7.25
CA GLN A 144 5.54 -18.99 -8.67
C GLN A 144 6.87 -18.49 -9.23
N ARG A 145 7.65 -17.72 -8.43
CA ARG A 145 9.01 -17.25 -8.82
C ARG A 145 9.96 -18.40 -9.17
N LYS A 146 9.87 -19.55 -8.47
CA LYS A 146 10.69 -20.73 -8.79
C LYS A 146 10.26 -21.43 -10.09
N THR A 147 9.09 -21.10 -10.61
CA THR A 147 8.48 -21.74 -11.80
C THR A 147 8.34 -20.79 -12.98
N LEU A 148 8.57 -19.47 -12.82
CA LEU A 148 8.53 -18.53 -13.94
C LEU A 148 9.67 -18.85 -14.91
N PRO A 149 9.37 -19.11 -16.18
CA PRO A 149 10.42 -19.26 -17.19
C PRO A 149 11.27 -17.98 -17.25
N PRO A 150 12.58 -18.09 -17.50
CA PRO A 150 13.44 -16.92 -17.58
C PRO A 150 12.95 -15.95 -18.66
N LEU A 151 13.07 -14.65 -18.43
CA LEU A 151 12.72 -13.57 -19.36
C LEU A 151 13.40 -13.70 -20.74
N GLN A 152 14.37 -14.60 -20.86
CA GLN A 152 15.05 -14.95 -22.11
C GLN A 152 14.06 -15.43 -23.20
N ASN A 153 12.92 -15.98 -22.80
CA ASN A 153 11.87 -16.43 -23.72
C ASN A 153 11.03 -15.29 -24.31
N LEU A 154 11.18 -14.06 -23.80
CA LEU A 154 10.50 -12.88 -24.31
C LEU A 154 11.31 -12.20 -25.42
N THR A 155 10.63 -11.78 -26.47
CA THR A 155 11.24 -10.92 -27.50
C THR A 155 11.61 -9.55 -26.92
N SER A 156 12.52 -8.82 -27.59
CA SER A 156 12.91 -7.46 -27.17
C SER A 156 11.68 -6.56 -26.96
N ARG A 157 10.69 -6.66 -27.87
CA ARG A 157 9.47 -5.87 -27.80
C ARG A 157 8.57 -6.26 -26.63
N GLU A 158 8.47 -7.53 -26.31
CA GLU A 158 7.75 -8.01 -25.14
C GLU A 158 8.42 -7.57 -23.84
N LYS A 159 9.75 -7.55 -23.78
CA LYS A 159 10.50 -7.02 -22.65
C LYS A 159 10.26 -5.52 -22.41
N GLU A 160 10.14 -4.73 -23.48
CA GLU A 160 9.76 -3.32 -23.38
C GLU A 160 8.35 -3.16 -22.80
N VAL A 161 7.39 -3.95 -23.31
CA VAL A 161 6.00 -3.91 -22.81
C VAL A 161 5.94 -4.34 -21.33
N VAL A 162 6.73 -5.35 -20.91
CA VAL A 162 6.82 -5.80 -19.52
C VAL A 162 7.21 -4.64 -18.60
N LYS A 163 8.21 -3.81 -18.96
CA LYS A 163 8.62 -2.65 -18.15
C LYS A 163 7.44 -1.72 -17.84
N TYR A 164 6.69 -1.35 -18.86
CA TYR A 164 5.53 -0.49 -18.69
C TYR A 164 4.39 -1.15 -17.88
N ILE A 165 4.23 -2.48 -17.99
CA ILE A 165 3.26 -3.22 -17.17
C ILE A 165 3.68 -3.16 -15.69
N ILE A 166 4.95 -3.35 -15.40
CA ILE A 166 5.51 -3.27 -14.06
C ILE A 166 5.32 -1.86 -13.46
N ASP A 167 5.56 -0.81 -14.26
CA ASP A 167 5.32 0.59 -13.89
C ASP A 167 3.81 0.94 -13.77
N GLY A 168 2.91 -0.04 -13.89
CA GLY A 168 1.48 0.16 -13.72
C GLY A 168 0.78 0.87 -14.87
N LYS A 169 1.43 1.06 -16.02
CA LYS A 169 0.86 1.76 -17.18
C LYS A 169 -0.29 0.98 -17.81
N LYS A 170 -1.36 1.70 -18.17
CA LYS A 170 -2.50 1.12 -18.91
C LYS A 170 -2.13 0.86 -20.36
N SER A 171 -2.89 -0.02 -21.04
CA SER A 171 -2.61 -0.36 -22.46
C SER A 171 -2.62 0.87 -23.39
N LYS A 172 -3.39 1.91 -23.06
CA LYS A 172 -3.42 3.18 -23.81
C LYS A 172 -2.08 3.91 -23.69
N ASP A 173 -1.57 4.06 -22.47
CA ASP A 173 -0.31 4.76 -22.20
C ASP A 173 0.87 4.03 -22.84
N ILE A 174 0.86 2.68 -22.78
CA ILE A 174 1.89 1.85 -23.43
C ILE A 174 1.86 2.02 -24.94
N ALA A 175 0.67 2.07 -25.53
CA ALA A 175 0.48 2.26 -26.96
C ALA A 175 1.06 3.60 -27.44
N GLU A 176 0.81 4.67 -26.69
CA GLU A 176 1.36 6.01 -26.95
C GLU A 176 2.88 6.04 -26.82
N HIS A 177 3.45 5.50 -25.75
CA HIS A 177 4.91 5.48 -25.53
C HIS A 177 5.67 4.64 -26.55
N LEU A 178 5.06 3.56 -27.02
CA LEU A 178 5.71 2.62 -27.95
C LEU A 178 5.34 2.87 -29.42
N PHE A 179 4.50 3.89 -29.69
CA PHE A 179 4.02 4.22 -31.04
C PHE A 179 3.35 3.05 -31.77
N ILE A 180 2.52 2.28 -31.06
CA ILE A 180 1.78 1.13 -31.60
C ILE A 180 0.29 1.20 -31.22
N SER A 181 -0.54 0.37 -31.87
CA SER A 181 -1.96 0.32 -31.52
C SER A 181 -2.22 -0.34 -30.16
N ILE A 182 -3.30 0.06 -29.49
CA ILE A 182 -3.77 -0.60 -28.24
C ILE A 182 -4.00 -2.11 -28.47
N LYS A 183 -4.51 -2.47 -29.66
CA LYS A 183 -4.71 -3.88 -30.05
C LYS A 183 -3.39 -4.65 -30.08
N THR A 184 -2.32 -4.02 -30.58
CA THR A 184 -0.97 -4.58 -30.60
C THR A 184 -0.42 -4.77 -29.18
N VAL A 185 -0.61 -3.77 -28.29
CA VAL A 185 -0.21 -3.87 -26.88
C VAL A 185 -0.95 -5.03 -26.20
N ASN A 186 -2.27 -5.15 -26.39
CA ASN A 186 -3.04 -6.24 -25.80
C ASN A 186 -2.59 -7.61 -26.32
N LYS A 187 -2.20 -7.72 -27.59
CA LYS A 187 -1.62 -8.95 -28.14
C LYS A 187 -0.27 -9.27 -27.47
N HIS A 188 0.61 -8.29 -27.28
CA HIS A 188 1.86 -8.48 -26.54
C HIS A 188 1.59 -8.92 -25.10
N ARG A 189 0.63 -8.27 -24.40
CA ARG A 189 0.25 -8.68 -23.03
C ARG A 189 -0.18 -10.14 -22.96
N SER A 190 -1.07 -10.57 -23.86
CA SER A 190 -1.51 -11.97 -23.92
C SER A 190 -0.35 -12.94 -24.17
N ASN A 191 0.55 -12.61 -25.11
CA ASN A 191 1.71 -13.43 -25.41
C ASN A 191 2.68 -13.52 -24.22
N ILE A 192 2.91 -12.41 -23.51
CA ILE A 192 3.75 -12.34 -22.33
C ILE A 192 3.18 -13.27 -21.23
N LEU A 193 1.88 -13.14 -20.93
CA LEU A 193 1.22 -13.98 -19.93
C LEU A 193 1.35 -15.46 -20.28
N GLY A 194 1.09 -15.85 -21.55
CA GLY A 194 1.23 -17.22 -22.02
C GLY A 194 2.66 -17.74 -21.94
N LYS A 195 3.66 -16.94 -22.32
CA LYS A 195 5.08 -17.34 -22.27
C LYS A 195 5.62 -17.46 -20.84
N LEU A 196 5.09 -16.66 -19.91
CA LEU A 196 5.48 -16.67 -18.51
C LEU A 196 4.60 -17.61 -17.65
N GLY A 197 3.57 -18.23 -18.24
CA GLY A 197 2.68 -19.15 -17.52
C GLY A 197 1.89 -18.49 -16.40
N ILE A 198 1.59 -17.18 -16.51
CA ILE A 198 0.87 -16.39 -15.52
C ILE A 198 -0.52 -15.98 -16.07
N ASN A 199 -1.48 -15.80 -15.15
CA ASN A 199 -2.87 -15.56 -15.52
C ASN A 199 -3.23 -14.07 -15.60
N SER A 200 -2.41 -13.18 -15.01
CA SER A 200 -2.71 -11.75 -14.96
C SER A 200 -1.46 -10.86 -14.97
N CYS A 201 -1.64 -9.63 -15.45
CA CYS A 201 -0.59 -8.60 -15.37
C CYS A 201 -0.29 -8.19 -13.91
N ASN A 202 -1.21 -8.39 -12.98
CA ASN A 202 -0.98 -8.13 -11.56
C ASN A 202 -0.03 -9.15 -10.96
N GLU A 203 -0.09 -10.43 -11.37
CA GLU A 203 0.91 -11.44 -11.02
C GLU A 203 2.31 -11.04 -11.53
N LEU A 204 2.38 -10.50 -12.74
CA LEU A 204 3.63 -9.99 -13.31
C LEU A 204 4.19 -8.83 -12.47
N ARG A 205 3.36 -7.86 -12.08
CA ARG A 205 3.76 -6.73 -11.23
C ARG A 205 4.27 -7.17 -9.87
N ARG A 206 3.55 -8.08 -9.20
CA ARG A 206 3.94 -8.65 -7.89
C ARG A 206 5.23 -9.47 -7.95
N GLY A 207 5.48 -10.15 -9.07
CA GLY A 207 6.71 -10.92 -9.31
C GLY A 207 7.93 -10.08 -9.70
N SER A 208 7.76 -8.77 -9.95
CA SER A 208 8.68 -7.97 -10.75
C SER A 208 9.91 -7.42 -10.02
N ILE A 209 9.99 -7.43 -8.69
CA ILE A 209 11.14 -6.86 -7.96
C ILE A 209 12.47 -7.51 -8.40
N HIS A 210 12.47 -8.80 -8.74
CA HIS A 210 13.66 -9.47 -9.30
C HIS A 210 13.80 -9.41 -10.84
N LEU A 211 12.69 -9.12 -11.54
CA LEU A 211 12.71 -9.00 -13.00
C LEU A 211 13.43 -7.73 -13.47
N PHE A 212 13.44 -6.66 -12.67
CA PHE A 212 14.24 -5.46 -12.93
C PHE A 212 15.74 -5.75 -12.90
N ASP A 213 16.22 -6.49 -11.91
CA ASP A 213 17.63 -6.85 -11.81
C ASP A 213 18.12 -7.67 -13.02
N GLU A 214 17.26 -8.57 -13.55
CA GLU A 214 17.58 -9.32 -14.76
C GLU A 214 17.53 -8.46 -16.04
N LEU A 215 16.60 -7.52 -16.12
CA LEU A 215 16.47 -6.60 -17.26
C LEU A 215 17.61 -5.58 -17.30
N GLU A 216 18.14 -5.15 -16.16
CA GLU A 216 19.31 -4.27 -16.09
C GLU A 216 20.62 -5.01 -16.36
N LYS A 217 20.79 -6.24 -15.86
CA LYS A 217 21.96 -7.08 -16.17
C LYS A 217 22.07 -7.41 -17.66
N THR A 218 20.96 -7.44 -18.39
CA THR A 218 20.98 -7.63 -19.86
C THR A 218 21.40 -6.37 -20.61
N LYS A 219 21.24 -5.16 -20.06
CA LYS A 219 21.72 -3.90 -20.68
C LYS A 219 23.24 -3.78 -20.67
N ASN A 220 23.91 -4.31 -19.65
CA ASN A 220 25.38 -4.23 -19.52
C ASN A 220 26.16 -5.28 -20.34
N LYS A 221 25.48 -6.16 -21.07
CA LYS A 221 26.14 -7.18 -21.91
C LYS A 221 26.31 -6.82 -23.39
N PHE A 222 25.84 -5.65 -23.82
CA PHE A 222 26.11 -5.12 -25.16
C PHE A 222 26.73 -3.73 -25.04
N PRO A 223 28.07 -3.61 -25.02
CA PRO A 223 28.74 -2.33 -25.32
C PRO A 223 28.47 -1.96 -26.78
N LYS A 224 28.32 -0.66 -27.04
CA LYS A 224 28.13 -0.05 -28.36
C LYS A 224 29.22 -0.43 -29.34
#